data_9169ffd86fece0fad465daa2256f581b
#
_entry.id   9169ffd86fece0fad465daa2256f581b
#
_cell.length_a   1.000
_cell.length_b   1.000
_cell.length_c   1.000
_cell.angle_alpha   90.00
_cell.angle_beta   90.00
_cell.angle_gamma   90.00
#
_symmetry.space_group_name_H-M   'P 1'
#
loop_
_entity.id
_entity.type
_entity.pdbx_description
1 polymer ?
#
loop_
_entity_poly.entity_id
_entity_poly.type
_entity_poly.pdbx_seq_one_letter_code
_entity_poly.pdbx_strand_id
1 'polypeptide(L)'
;MSAAVIVPLSLVGGYAVISIFLLRFPNLIHRKKQLKINARLIAHRGGAGEHLENTITAYKHAMASGMDMIELDCQITKDKEVVVAHDDHLQRVTGVDANISDLNFKDLPPISRTLAVHFCKGQSICGSAHDRKIPLLREVFETFPDVPINLDIKRDEDDLINKVLEMICEFEREEITVVGNFSENIVKKCHQRAPGVPLIMSMPTAFKVLIAFYTGILPFLTFKEDFFEIPMGRELIKNFGIEKKWMKAIIWFLDFLLVNRVMFRHLQRRGIKIYVWVLNSEEQFDRAMHVGVDGIMTDYPIKLAEYMRQNGHLADTIHENNDNYQTFENEADN
;
A
#
# COMPACT_ATOMS: atom_id res chain seq x y z
N MET A 1 -7.93 -53.02 6.73
CA MET A 1 -7.72 -52.14 5.56
C MET A 1 -6.55 -52.64 4.75
N SER A 2 -6.64 -52.66 3.42
CA SER A 2 -5.53 -53.13 2.59
C SER A 2 -4.36 -52.12 2.60
N ALA A 3 -3.13 -52.60 2.38
CA ALA A 3 -1.95 -51.74 2.27
C ALA A 3 -2.13 -50.61 1.21
N ALA A 4 -2.91 -50.88 0.18
CA ALA A 4 -3.26 -49.93 -0.87
C ALA A 4 -4.06 -48.67 -0.36
N VAL A 5 -4.71 -48.78 0.81
CA VAL A 5 -5.43 -47.67 1.46
C VAL A 5 -4.60 -47.06 2.59
N ILE A 6 -3.87 -47.88 3.35
CA ILE A 6 -3.09 -47.39 4.50
C ILE A 6 -1.94 -46.50 4.04
N VAL A 7 -1.18 -46.87 2.99
CA VAL A 7 -0.01 -46.10 2.53
C VAL A 7 -0.40 -44.72 2.06
N PRO A 8 -1.39 -44.50 1.13
CA PRO A 8 -1.80 -43.16 0.76
C PRO A 8 -2.31 -42.31 1.93
N LEU A 9 -3.10 -42.87 2.83
CA LEU A 9 -3.60 -42.16 4.02
C LEU A 9 -2.46 -41.72 4.94
N SER A 10 -1.45 -42.56 5.13
CA SER A 10 -0.29 -42.25 5.98
C SER A 10 0.55 -41.10 5.32
N LEU A 11 0.72 -41.11 4.00
CA LEU A 11 1.42 -40.07 3.29
C LEU A 11 0.67 -38.72 3.37
N VAL A 12 -0.64 -38.72 3.14
CA VAL A 12 -1.47 -37.51 3.26
C VAL A 12 -1.48 -36.99 4.70
N GLY A 13 -1.62 -37.90 5.67
CA GLY A 13 -1.56 -37.55 7.11
C GLY A 13 -0.21 -36.96 7.50
N GLY A 14 0.89 -37.59 7.08
CA GLY A 14 2.26 -37.07 7.28
C GLY A 14 2.48 -35.69 6.65
N TYR A 15 2.04 -35.52 5.42
CA TYR A 15 2.07 -34.20 4.74
C TYR A 15 1.31 -33.14 5.54
N ALA A 16 0.07 -33.41 5.95
CA ALA A 16 -0.73 -32.45 6.69
C ALA A 16 -0.07 -32.06 8.02
N VAL A 17 0.45 -33.03 8.78
CA VAL A 17 1.15 -32.78 10.05
C VAL A 17 2.39 -31.90 9.82
N ILE A 18 3.24 -32.23 8.82
CA ILE A 18 4.44 -31.47 8.50
C ILE A 18 4.06 -30.05 8.05
N SER A 19 3.06 -29.91 7.18
CA SER A 19 2.59 -28.62 6.71
C SER A 19 2.12 -27.74 7.88
N ILE A 20 1.24 -28.25 8.75
CA ILE A 20 0.74 -27.51 9.92
C ILE A 20 1.89 -27.13 10.86
N PHE A 21 2.83 -28.04 11.09
CA PHE A 21 4.00 -27.78 11.92
C PHE A 21 4.86 -26.65 11.34
N LEU A 22 5.19 -26.70 10.06
CA LEU A 22 5.97 -25.67 9.38
C LEU A 22 5.21 -24.34 9.20
N LEU A 23 3.88 -24.37 9.09
CA LEU A 23 3.06 -23.15 9.17
C LEU A 23 3.28 -22.43 10.52
N ARG A 24 3.44 -23.21 11.60
CA ARG A 24 3.67 -22.66 12.94
C ARG A 24 5.12 -22.25 13.18
N PHE A 25 6.08 -22.95 12.56
CA PHE A 25 7.52 -22.76 12.76
C PHE A 25 8.28 -22.59 11.43
N PRO A 26 7.96 -21.52 10.62
CA PRO A 26 8.53 -21.37 9.29
C PRO A 26 10.04 -21.17 9.28
N ASN A 27 10.61 -20.60 10.35
CA ASN A 27 12.03 -20.29 10.45
C ASN A 27 12.94 -21.55 10.58
N LEU A 28 12.36 -22.74 10.65
CA LEU A 28 13.11 -23.99 10.56
C LEU A 28 13.68 -24.23 9.15
N ILE A 29 12.98 -23.73 8.12
CA ILE A 29 13.35 -23.91 6.71
C ILE A 29 13.51 -22.58 5.95
N HIS A 30 13.08 -21.45 6.55
CA HIS A 30 13.20 -20.13 5.94
C HIS A 30 14.00 -19.19 6.83
N ARG A 31 14.89 -18.41 6.24
CA ARG A 31 15.52 -17.28 6.91
C ARG A 31 14.50 -16.14 7.03
N LYS A 32 14.32 -15.60 8.23
CA LYS A 32 13.46 -14.44 8.47
C LYS A 32 14.06 -13.21 7.79
N LYS A 33 13.27 -12.53 6.97
CA LYS A 33 13.64 -11.24 6.35
C LYS A 33 13.78 -10.16 7.42
N GLN A 34 14.73 -9.26 7.20
CA GLN A 34 14.96 -8.09 8.07
C GLN A 34 14.71 -6.84 7.23
N LEU A 35 13.67 -6.10 7.56
CA LEU A 35 13.28 -4.87 6.88
C LEU A 35 13.48 -3.69 7.82
N LYS A 36 14.02 -2.58 7.32
CA LYS A 36 14.11 -1.32 8.07
C LYS A 36 12.74 -0.64 8.17
N ILE A 37 11.87 -0.85 7.20
CA ILE A 37 10.51 -0.29 7.18
C ILE A 37 9.65 -0.98 8.25
N ASN A 38 9.13 -0.18 9.18
CA ASN A 38 8.23 -0.63 10.24
C ASN A 38 7.03 0.33 10.39
N ALA A 39 6.42 0.70 9.27
CA ALA A 39 5.27 1.59 9.24
C ALA A 39 3.99 0.86 9.66
N ARG A 40 3.20 1.50 10.52
CA ARG A 40 1.87 1.04 10.95
C ARG A 40 0.76 1.91 10.37
N LEU A 41 1.05 3.18 10.15
CA LEU A 41 0.14 4.22 9.68
C LEU A 41 0.62 4.70 8.33
N ILE A 42 -0.16 4.43 7.26
CA ILE A 42 0.24 4.69 5.88
C ILE A 42 -0.78 5.65 5.26
N ALA A 43 -0.31 6.78 4.75
CA ALA A 43 -1.15 7.78 4.09
C ALA A 43 -1.31 7.44 2.60
N HIS A 44 -2.47 6.93 2.20
CA HIS A 44 -2.81 6.64 0.81
C HIS A 44 -2.87 7.92 -0.01
N ARG A 45 -1.96 8.06 -0.98
CA ARG A 45 -1.77 9.28 -1.80
C ARG A 45 -1.61 10.56 -0.97
N GLY A 46 -1.03 10.42 0.24
CA GLY A 46 -0.88 11.52 1.19
C GLY A 46 -2.12 11.86 2.00
N GLY A 47 -3.18 11.03 1.97
CA GLY A 47 -4.42 11.28 2.68
C GLY A 47 -5.49 11.96 1.81
N ALA A 48 -5.90 11.26 0.75
CA ALA A 48 -6.81 11.76 -0.30
C ALA A 48 -8.22 12.17 0.20
N GLY A 49 -8.56 11.85 1.44
CA GLY A 49 -9.81 12.26 2.10
C GLY A 49 -9.69 13.57 2.89
N GLU A 50 -8.47 14.10 3.08
CA GLU A 50 -8.20 15.31 3.86
C GLU A 50 -7.52 16.38 3.00
N HIS A 51 -6.73 16.00 1.98
CA HIS A 51 -6.07 16.92 1.03
C HIS A 51 -6.16 16.41 -0.41
N LEU A 52 -5.80 17.27 -1.40
CA LEU A 52 -5.69 16.84 -2.80
C LEU A 52 -4.65 15.73 -2.92
N GLU A 53 -5.06 14.59 -3.46
CA GLU A 53 -4.22 13.41 -3.60
C GLU A 53 -2.91 13.67 -4.32
N ASN A 54 -1.84 13.00 -3.91
CA ASN A 54 -0.53 13.01 -4.57
C ASN A 54 0.08 14.42 -4.68
N THR A 55 -0.11 15.29 -3.67
CA THR A 55 0.52 16.62 -3.59
C THR A 55 1.52 16.69 -2.43
N ILE A 56 2.49 17.61 -2.53
CA ILE A 56 3.45 17.86 -1.45
C ILE A 56 2.74 18.31 -0.17
N THR A 57 1.68 19.13 -0.28
CA THR A 57 0.89 19.57 0.89
C THR A 57 0.19 18.40 1.56
N ALA A 58 -0.41 17.46 0.79
CA ALA A 58 -1.01 16.25 1.35
C ALA A 58 0.01 15.43 2.13
N TYR A 59 1.21 15.26 1.60
CA TYR A 59 2.28 14.52 2.29
C TYR A 59 2.77 15.21 3.57
N LYS A 60 2.94 16.54 3.54
CA LYS A 60 3.29 17.33 4.74
C LYS A 60 2.22 17.18 5.81
N HIS A 61 0.94 17.30 5.42
CA HIS A 61 -0.20 17.10 6.32
C HIS A 61 -0.20 15.70 6.94
N ALA A 62 -0.03 14.66 6.12
CA ALA A 62 0.02 13.28 6.61
C ALA A 62 1.13 13.08 7.64
N MET A 63 2.35 13.57 7.36
CA MET A 63 3.47 13.45 8.29
C MET A 63 3.23 14.24 9.57
N ALA A 64 2.67 15.45 9.49
CA ALA A 64 2.28 16.26 10.65
C ALA A 64 1.17 15.58 11.48
N SER A 65 0.31 14.77 10.86
CA SER A 65 -0.74 13.98 11.54
C SER A 65 -0.17 12.73 12.24
N GLY A 66 1.12 12.42 12.08
CA GLY A 66 1.79 11.27 12.69
C GLY A 66 1.74 9.99 11.88
N MET A 67 1.64 10.08 10.56
CA MET A 67 1.79 8.90 9.68
C MET A 67 3.26 8.44 9.65
N ASP A 68 3.48 7.13 9.53
CA ASP A 68 4.80 6.53 9.48
C ASP A 68 5.34 6.43 8.05
N MET A 69 4.46 6.45 7.05
CA MET A 69 4.79 6.17 5.65
C MET A 69 3.83 6.90 4.72
N ILE A 70 4.37 7.40 3.62
CA ILE A 70 3.63 7.95 2.49
C ILE A 70 3.43 6.84 1.45
N GLU A 71 2.22 6.69 0.94
CA GLU A 71 1.98 5.95 -0.29
C GLU A 71 1.77 6.92 -1.43
N LEU A 72 2.31 6.58 -2.61
CA LEU A 72 2.22 7.38 -3.82
C LEU A 72 2.30 6.54 -5.10
N ASP A 73 1.82 7.14 -6.18
CA ASP A 73 1.70 6.54 -7.50
C ASP A 73 2.63 7.25 -8.50
N CYS A 74 3.35 6.50 -9.34
CA CYS A 74 4.25 7.08 -10.34
C CYS A 74 3.78 6.86 -11.78
N GLN A 75 3.83 7.95 -12.55
CA GLN A 75 3.64 8.01 -13.99
C GLN A 75 4.85 8.66 -14.67
N ILE A 76 4.91 8.59 -16.00
CA ILE A 76 5.99 9.24 -16.79
C ILE A 76 5.40 10.14 -17.86
N THR A 77 5.96 11.35 -17.99
CA THR A 77 5.59 12.31 -19.01
C THR A 77 6.22 12.01 -20.37
N LYS A 78 5.80 12.74 -21.41
CA LYS A 78 6.36 12.63 -22.76
C LYS A 78 7.87 12.94 -22.81
N ASP A 79 8.31 13.93 -22.06
CA ASP A 79 9.71 14.33 -21.90
C ASP A 79 10.47 13.50 -20.86
N LYS A 80 9.85 12.35 -20.44
CA LYS A 80 10.46 11.36 -19.57
C LYS A 80 10.73 11.84 -18.14
N GLU A 81 9.97 12.78 -17.63
CA GLU A 81 9.96 13.12 -16.21
C GLU A 81 9.05 12.18 -15.42
N VAL A 82 9.52 11.72 -14.24
CA VAL A 82 8.71 10.89 -13.34
C VAL A 82 7.87 11.79 -12.45
N VAL A 83 6.56 11.70 -12.60
CA VAL A 83 5.58 12.51 -11.86
C VAL A 83 4.75 11.64 -10.93
N VAL A 84 4.23 12.25 -9.87
CA VAL A 84 3.40 11.55 -8.88
C VAL A 84 1.93 11.78 -9.19
N ALA A 85 1.30 10.76 -9.75
CA ALA A 85 -0.11 10.76 -10.13
C ALA A 85 -0.64 9.33 -10.27
N HIS A 86 -1.90 9.10 -9.87
CA HIS A 86 -2.51 7.77 -9.97
C HIS A 86 -2.89 7.40 -11.39
N ASP A 87 -3.63 8.28 -12.08
CA ASP A 87 -4.14 8.04 -13.43
C ASP A 87 -3.19 8.64 -14.47
N ASP A 88 -2.94 7.93 -15.58
CA ASP A 88 -2.33 8.54 -16.76
C ASP A 88 -3.29 9.54 -17.40
N HIS A 89 -4.60 9.22 -17.43
CA HIS A 89 -5.64 10.08 -17.98
C HIS A 89 -6.08 11.17 -16.99
N LEU A 90 -5.84 12.43 -17.33
CA LEU A 90 -5.98 13.60 -16.45
C LEU A 90 -7.41 14.05 -16.17
N GLN A 91 -8.42 13.54 -16.90
CA GLN A 91 -9.82 13.99 -16.80
C GLN A 91 -10.36 14.00 -15.37
N ARG A 92 -10.06 12.97 -14.56
CA ARG A 92 -10.58 12.86 -13.18
C ARG A 92 -9.98 13.93 -12.27
N VAL A 93 -8.67 14.13 -12.36
CA VAL A 93 -7.95 14.98 -11.39
C VAL A 93 -7.81 16.42 -11.85
N THR A 94 -7.91 16.73 -13.17
CA THR A 94 -7.74 18.09 -13.68
C THR A 94 -8.92 18.60 -14.49
N GLY A 95 -9.82 17.72 -14.94
CA GLY A 95 -10.89 18.05 -15.88
C GLY A 95 -10.44 18.16 -17.34
N VAL A 96 -9.17 17.91 -17.64
CA VAL A 96 -8.61 17.98 -19.01
C VAL A 96 -8.58 16.58 -19.63
N ASP A 97 -9.08 16.45 -20.85
CA ASP A 97 -9.08 15.22 -21.64
C ASP A 97 -7.72 15.02 -22.34
N ALA A 98 -6.74 14.56 -21.58
CA ALA A 98 -5.37 14.31 -22.04
C ALA A 98 -4.69 13.25 -21.15
N ASN A 99 -3.62 12.61 -21.65
CA ASN A 99 -2.79 11.72 -20.86
C ASN A 99 -1.50 12.41 -20.42
N ILE A 100 -1.00 12.06 -19.23
CA ILE A 100 0.32 12.51 -18.76
C ILE A 100 1.41 12.12 -19.77
N SER A 101 1.34 10.92 -20.29
CA SER A 101 2.30 10.37 -21.26
C SER A 101 2.35 11.11 -22.61
N ASP A 102 1.35 11.93 -22.93
CA ASP A 102 1.28 12.74 -24.16
C ASP A 102 1.78 14.18 -23.96
N LEU A 103 1.97 14.62 -22.71
CA LEU A 103 2.36 15.98 -22.35
C LEU A 103 3.77 16.04 -21.76
N ASN A 104 4.48 17.15 -22.02
CA ASN A 104 5.69 17.45 -21.27
C ASN A 104 5.33 17.90 -19.84
N PHE A 105 6.23 17.74 -18.90
CA PHE A 105 6.01 18.12 -17.50
C PHE A 105 5.51 19.57 -17.33
N LYS A 106 6.14 20.51 -18.03
CA LYS A 106 5.77 21.94 -18.00
C LYS A 106 4.36 22.23 -18.51
N ASP A 107 3.79 21.34 -19.32
CA ASP A 107 2.49 21.50 -19.98
C ASP A 107 1.36 20.79 -19.20
N LEU A 108 1.69 20.13 -18.07
CA LEU A 108 0.70 19.46 -17.23
C LEU A 108 -0.28 20.48 -16.62
N PRO A 109 -1.60 20.23 -16.73
CA PRO A 109 -2.60 21.10 -16.13
C PRO A 109 -2.60 20.98 -14.59
N PRO A 110 -3.00 22.04 -13.87
CA PRO A 110 -3.13 21.98 -12.42
C PRO A 110 -4.29 21.07 -12.00
N ILE A 111 -4.14 20.40 -10.86
CA ILE A 111 -5.20 19.58 -10.23
C ILE A 111 -6.45 20.45 -9.97
N SER A 112 -7.63 19.92 -10.15
CA SER A 112 -8.90 20.58 -9.86
C SER A 112 -8.99 20.93 -8.36
N ARG A 113 -9.64 22.06 -8.04
CA ARG A 113 -9.83 22.46 -6.63
C ARG A 113 -10.67 21.48 -5.84
N THR A 114 -11.60 20.81 -6.50
CA THR A 114 -12.48 19.82 -5.85
C THR A 114 -12.25 18.47 -6.51
N LEU A 115 -11.92 17.46 -5.71
CA LEU A 115 -11.78 16.08 -6.15
C LEU A 115 -12.73 15.17 -5.37
N ALA A 116 -13.32 14.20 -6.06
CA ALA A 116 -14.04 13.11 -5.40
C ALA A 116 -13.03 12.15 -4.75
N VAL A 117 -13.28 11.77 -3.50
CA VAL A 117 -12.46 10.78 -2.80
C VAL A 117 -12.73 9.39 -3.39
N HIS A 118 -11.70 8.75 -3.93
CA HIS A 118 -11.83 7.53 -4.72
C HIS A 118 -12.46 6.37 -3.92
N PHE A 119 -12.03 6.15 -2.68
CA PHE A 119 -12.52 5.08 -1.80
C PHE A 119 -13.61 5.54 -0.81
N CYS A 120 -14.31 6.65 -1.11
CA CYS A 120 -15.39 7.17 -0.28
C CYS A 120 -16.52 7.73 -1.16
N LYS A 121 -17.43 6.84 -1.58
CA LYS A 121 -18.54 7.22 -2.48
C LYS A 121 -19.32 8.44 -1.94
N GLY A 122 -19.43 9.47 -2.78
CA GLY A 122 -20.21 10.69 -2.47
C GLY A 122 -19.47 11.73 -1.62
N GLN A 123 -18.21 11.50 -1.26
CA GLN A 123 -17.37 12.48 -0.59
C GLN A 123 -16.45 13.18 -1.59
N SER A 124 -16.20 14.46 -1.34
CA SER A 124 -15.26 15.28 -2.12
C SER A 124 -14.43 16.13 -1.18
N ILE A 125 -13.20 16.39 -1.56
CA ILE A 125 -12.28 17.28 -0.88
C ILE A 125 -12.08 18.54 -1.70
N CYS A 126 -11.92 19.68 -1.01
CA CYS A 126 -11.60 20.96 -1.64
C CYS A 126 -10.19 21.37 -1.21
N GLY A 127 -9.27 21.47 -2.16
CA GLY A 127 -7.89 21.88 -1.90
C GLY A 127 -7.71 23.39 -1.90
N SER A 128 -6.60 23.87 -1.34
CA SER A 128 -6.21 25.27 -1.38
C SER A 128 -5.88 25.72 -2.82
N ALA A 129 -5.90 27.05 -3.07
CA ALA A 129 -5.61 27.58 -4.40
C ALA A 129 -4.14 27.40 -4.82
N HIS A 130 -3.25 27.17 -3.87
CA HIS A 130 -1.80 27.28 -4.07
C HIS A 130 -1.11 25.93 -4.35
N ASP A 131 -1.63 24.80 -3.85
CA ASP A 131 -1.00 23.49 -4.06
C ASP A 131 -1.84 22.60 -4.97
N ARG A 132 -1.73 22.83 -6.26
CA ARG A 132 -2.45 22.08 -7.30
C ARG A 132 -1.51 21.54 -8.37
N LYS A 133 -0.21 21.57 -8.11
CA LYS A 133 0.80 21.05 -9.01
C LYS A 133 0.90 19.53 -8.88
N ILE A 134 0.97 18.81 -9.98
CA ILE A 134 1.42 17.43 -10.01
C ILE A 134 2.93 17.43 -9.74
N PRO A 135 3.43 16.89 -8.62
CA PRO A 135 4.84 16.98 -8.27
C PRO A 135 5.70 15.98 -9.05
N LEU A 136 6.99 16.27 -9.18
CA LEU A 136 8.00 15.30 -9.58
C LEU A 136 8.28 14.32 -8.41
N LEU A 137 8.61 13.07 -8.72
CA LEU A 137 9.08 12.12 -7.71
C LEU A 137 10.33 12.64 -6.99
N ARG A 138 11.24 13.32 -7.72
CA ARG A 138 12.43 13.95 -7.16
C ARG A 138 12.08 15.00 -6.10
N GLU A 139 11.08 15.86 -6.35
CA GLU A 139 10.61 16.85 -5.37
C GLU A 139 10.08 16.18 -4.08
N VAL A 140 9.44 15.03 -4.20
CA VAL A 140 8.99 14.26 -3.02
C VAL A 140 10.18 13.71 -2.25
N PHE A 141 11.17 13.10 -2.90
CA PHE A 141 12.36 12.56 -2.25
C PHE A 141 13.20 13.64 -1.57
N GLU A 142 13.35 14.80 -2.20
CA GLU A 142 14.03 15.98 -1.63
C GLU A 142 13.30 16.53 -0.39
N THR A 143 11.95 16.55 -0.44
CA THR A 143 11.12 17.10 0.65
C THR A 143 11.05 16.14 1.85
N PHE A 144 11.11 14.82 1.60
CA PHE A 144 10.94 13.78 2.62
C PHE A 144 12.08 12.76 2.58
N PRO A 145 13.36 13.17 2.84
CA PRO A 145 14.53 12.32 2.66
C PRO A 145 14.51 11.06 3.52
N ASP A 146 14.00 11.12 4.74
CA ASP A 146 14.03 10.04 5.74
C ASP A 146 12.68 9.33 5.92
N VAL A 147 11.62 9.79 5.23
CA VAL A 147 10.28 9.21 5.36
C VAL A 147 10.16 7.95 4.52
N PRO A 148 9.72 6.81 5.09
CA PRO A 148 9.42 5.62 4.31
C PRO A 148 8.37 5.88 3.23
N ILE A 149 8.58 5.33 2.03
CA ILE A 149 7.66 5.50 0.91
C ILE A 149 7.23 4.14 0.35
N ASN A 150 5.92 4.01 0.14
CA ASN A 150 5.28 2.93 -0.61
C ASN A 150 4.96 3.46 -2.01
N LEU A 151 5.61 2.92 -3.03
CA LEU A 151 5.60 3.45 -4.38
C LEU A 151 4.99 2.47 -5.37
N ASP A 152 3.83 2.84 -5.95
CA ASP A 152 3.17 2.07 -7.01
C ASP A 152 3.60 2.58 -8.40
N ILE A 153 4.28 1.74 -9.19
CA ILE A 153 4.68 2.01 -10.56
C ILE A 153 3.52 1.66 -11.49
N LYS A 154 2.79 2.66 -11.99
CA LYS A 154 1.50 2.46 -12.66
C LYS A 154 1.55 1.83 -14.04
N ARG A 155 2.71 1.86 -14.72
CA ARG A 155 2.83 1.36 -16.11
C ARG A 155 4.01 0.41 -16.27
N ASP A 156 3.81 -0.64 -17.05
CA ASP A 156 4.88 -1.56 -17.47
C ASP A 156 5.70 -0.92 -18.61
N GLU A 157 6.38 0.18 -18.29
CA GLU A 157 7.25 0.94 -19.19
C GLU A 157 8.67 0.95 -18.62
N ASP A 158 9.64 0.50 -19.42
CA ASP A 158 11.02 0.34 -18.97
C ASP A 158 11.68 1.65 -18.56
N ASP A 159 11.36 2.75 -19.24
CA ASP A 159 11.87 4.09 -18.89
C ASP A 159 11.38 4.52 -17.51
N LEU A 160 10.08 4.32 -17.21
CA LEU A 160 9.51 4.64 -15.90
C LEU A 160 10.16 3.80 -14.81
N ILE A 161 10.22 2.48 -15.00
CA ILE A 161 10.79 1.56 -14.01
C ILE A 161 12.25 1.89 -13.73
N ASN A 162 13.06 2.11 -14.79
CA ASN A 162 14.47 2.43 -14.64
C ASN A 162 14.67 3.75 -13.88
N LYS A 163 14.00 4.82 -14.30
CA LYS A 163 14.14 6.15 -13.67
C LYS A 163 13.71 6.15 -12.20
N VAL A 164 12.63 5.43 -11.86
CA VAL A 164 12.21 5.27 -10.46
C VAL A 164 13.30 4.57 -9.65
N LEU A 165 13.84 3.45 -10.13
CA LEU A 165 14.86 2.68 -9.43
C LEU A 165 16.21 3.42 -9.35
N GLU A 166 16.61 4.11 -10.42
CA GLU A 166 17.79 4.98 -10.44
C GLU A 166 17.67 6.11 -9.41
N MET A 167 16.50 6.73 -9.30
CA MET A 167 16.23 7.79 -8.33
C MET A 167 16.23 7.27 -6.89
N ILE A 168 15.69 6.06 -6.63
CA ILE A 168 15.77 5.41 -5.31
C ILE A 168 17.24 5.24 -4.90
N CYS A 169 18.09 4.80 -5.82
CA CYS A 169 19.52 4.63 -5.57
C CYS A 169 20.25 5.99 -5.42
N GLU A 170 19.95 6.97 -6.28
CA GLU A 170 20.53 8.33 -6.23
C GLU A 170 20.31 9.00 -4.87
N PHE A 171 19.11 8.80 -4.29
CA PHE A 171 18.72 9.35 -2.99
C PHE A 171 19.01 8.42 -1.81
N GLU A 172 19.73 7.31 -2.02
CA GLU A 172 20.10 6.31 -0.99
C GLU A 172 18.89 5.79 -0.20
N ARG A 173 17.77 5.51 -0.90
CA ARG A 173 16.47 5.16 -0.28
C ARG A 173 16.09 3.68 -0.39
N GLU A 174 17.02 2.79 -0.80
CA GLU A 174 16.73 1.38 -1.08
C GLU A 174 16.11 0.65 0.11
N GLU A 175 16.47 1.02 1.34
CA GLU A 175 15.98 0.35 2.53
C GLU A 175 14.69 0.95 3.11
N ILE A 176 14.29 2.14 2.64
CA ILE A 176 13.10 2.86 3.12
C ILE A 176 12.05 3.13 2.03
N THR A 177 12.27 2.62 0.82
CA THR A 177 11.27 2.65 -0.25
C THR A 177 10.86 1.23 -0.62
N VAL A 178 9.58 0.94 -0.59
CA VAL A 178 9.04 -0.30 -1.13
C VAL A 178 8.39 -0.01 -2.47
N VAL A 179 8.67 -0.85 -3.47
CA VAL A 179 8.14 -0.68 -4.82
C VAL A 179 7.29 -1.86 -5.24
N GLY A 180 6.28 -1.62 -6.03
CA GLY A 180 5.46 -2.68 -6.59
C GLY A 180 4.38 -2.22 -7.53
N ASN A 181 3.57 -3.18 -7.91
CA ASN A 181 2.35 -3.02 -8.67
C ASN A 181 1.59 -4.36 -8.65
N PHE A 182 0.32 -4.36 -9.05
CA PHE A 182 -0.44 -5.59 -9.26
C PHE A 182 0.13 -6.48 -10.38
N SER A 183 0.88 -5.89 -11.32
CA SER A 183 1.52 -6.61 -12.44
C SER A 183 2.78 -7.36 -11.98
N GLU A 184 2.79 -8.67 -12.21
CA GLU A 184 3.97 -9.51 -11.96
C GLU A 184 5.19 -9.08 -12.82
N ASN A 185 4.96 -8.59 -14.03
CA ASN A 185 6.02 -8.12 -14.92
C ASN A 185 6.79 -6.95 -14.31
N ILE A 186 6.07 -5.95 -13.78
CA ILE A 186 6.68 -4.78 -13.12
C ILE A 186 7.52 -5.24 -11.91
N VAL A 187 6.92 -6.03 -11.01
CA VAL A 187 7.60 -6.54 -9.81
C VAL A 187 8.85 -7.36 -10.17
N LYS A 188 8.75 -8.22 -11.20
CA LYS A 188 9.88 -8.99 -11.70
C LYS A 188 11.00 -8.11 -12.25
N LYS A 189 10.67 -7.08 -13.04
CA LYS A 189 11.64 -6.11 -13.58
C LYS A 189 12.31 -5.34 -12.44
N CYS A 190 11.56 -4.86 -11.45
CA CYS A 190 12.09 -4.19 -10.26
C CYS A 190 13.08 -5.08 -9.53
N HIS A 191 12.71 -6.33 -9.23
CA HIS A 191 13.59 -7.28 -8.58
C HIS A 191 14.89 -7.55 -9.36
N GLN A 192 14.80 -7.66 -10.69
CA GLN A 192 15.98 -7.94 -11.53
C GLN A 192 16.96 -6.77 -11.58
N ARG A 193 16.46 -5.53 -11.54
CA ARG A 193 17.25 -4.31 -11.69
C ARG A 193 17.75 -3.75 -10.35
N ALA A 194 16.97 -3.91 -9.30
CA ALA A 194 17.29 -3.43 -7.96
C ALA A 194 16.91 -4.47 -6.88
N PRO A 195 17.66 -5.58 -6.75
CA PRO A 195 17.30 -6.68 -5.85
C PRO A 195 17.37 -6.33 -4.36
N GLY A 196 17.96 -5.17 -4.01
CA GLY A 196 18.02 -4.64 -2.65
C GLY A 196 16.81 -3.83 -2.22
N VAL A 197 15.96 -3.39 -3.18
CA VAL A 197 14.76 -2.61 -2.89
C VAL A 197 13.62 -3.56 -2.49
N PRO A 198 12.95 -3.33 -1.33
CA PRO A 198 11.80 -4.11 -0.89
C PRO A 198 10.65 -4.08 -1.90
N LEU A 199 9.95 -5.21 -2.04
CA LEU A 199 8.94 -5.40 -3.06
C LEU A 199 7.56 -5.72 -2.48
N ILE A 200 6.52 -5.19 -3.11
CA ILE A 200 5.12 -5.56 -2.89
C ILE A 200 4.82 -6.83 -3.70
N MET A 201 4.05 -7.76 -3.12
CA MET A 201 3.58 -8.93 -3.86
C MET A 201 2.62 -8.53 -4.97
N SER A 202 2.89 -9.02 -6.19
CA SER A 202 1.96 -8.88 -7.32
C SER A 202 0.64 -9.63 -7.07
N MET A 203 -0.40 -9.31 -7.84
CA MET A 203 -1.68 -10.03 -7.72
C MET A 203 -1.55 -11.54 -7.98
N PRO A 204 -0.83 -12.04 -9.00
CA PRO A 204 -0.57 -13.47 -9.17
C PRO A 204 0.14 -14.10 -7.97
N THR A 205 1.14 -13.40 -7.37
CA THR A 205 1.81 -13.89 -6.16
C THR A 205 0.85 -13.94 -4.98
N ALA A 206 -0.03 -12.96 -4.79
CA ALA A 206 -1.06 -12.96 -3.75
C ALA A 206 -2.03 -14.15 -3.90
N PHE A 207 -2.49 -14.43 -5.11
CA PHE A 207 -3.30 -15.63 -5.38
C PHE A 207 -2.54 -16.93 -5.13
N LYS A 208 -1.25 -16.98 -5.48
CA LYS A 208 -0.38 -18.12 -5.18
C LYS A 208 -0.26 -18.36 -3.67
N VAL A 209 -0.10 -17.31 -2.87
CA VAL A 209 -0.09 -17.39 -1.40
C VAL A 209 -1.41 -17.97 -0.90
N LEU A 210 -2.55 -17.47 -1.39
CA LEU A 210 -3.88 -17.92 -0.99
C LEU A 210 -4.09 -19.40 -1.29
N ILE A 211 -3.85 -19.84 -2.52
CA ILE A 211 -3.99 -21.24 -2.94
C ILE A 211 -3.04 -22.14 -2.14
N ALA A 212 -1.78 -21.72 -1.99
CA ALA A 212 -0.76 -22.48 -1.28
C ALA A 212 -1.10 -22.64 0.21
N PHE A 213 -1.74 -21.64 0.84
CA PHE A 213 -2.20 -21.74 2.21
C PHE A 213 -3.27 -22.82 2.37
N TYR A 214 -4.31 -22.82 1.55
CA TYR A 214 -5.42 -23.77 1.65
C TYR A 214 -5.07 -25.19 1.17
N THR A 215 -4.03 -25.34 0.36
CA THR A 215 -3.49 -26.64 -0.05
C THR A 215 -2.37 -27.16 0.86
N GLY A 216 -1.96 -26.37 1.88
CA GLY A 216 -0.86 -26.73 2.78
C GLY A 216 0.54 -26.59 2.17
N ILE A 217 0.66 -26.03 0.97
CA ILE A 217 1.95 -25.86 0.26
C ILE A 217 2.70 -24.60 0.74
N LEU A 218 2.00 -23.61 1.30
CA LEU A 218 2.57 -22.31 1.66
C LEU A 218 3.88 -22.40 2.48
N PRO A 219 4.02 -23.30 3.47
CA PRO A 219 5.24 -23.39 4.24
C PRO A 219 6.48 -23.76 3.42
N PHE A 220 6.31 -24.38 2.27
CA PHE A 220 7.41 -24.85 1.41
C PHE A 220 7.81 -23.84 0.32
N LEU A 221 7.02 -22.79 0.12
CA LEU A 221 7.30 -21.79 -0.91
C LEU A 221 8.25 -20.71 -0.38
N THR A 222 9.12 -20.21 -1.26
CA THR A 222 9.95 -19.03 -1.03
C THR A 222 9.36 -17.83 -1.77
N PHE A 223 9.49 -16.63 -1.19
CA PHE A 223 9.05 -15.36 -1.77
C PHE A 223 10.21 -14.38 -1.81
N LYS A 224 10.32 -13.66 -2.92
CA LYS A 224 11.28 -12.55 -3.08
C LYS A 224 10.72 -11.28 -2.46
N GLU A 225 9.41 -11.11 -2.58
CA GLU A 225 8.64 -9.97 -2.13
C GLU A 225 8.60 -9.89 -0.59
N ASP A 226 8.47 -8.68 -0.07
CA ASP A 226 8.61 -8.34 1.33
C ASP A 226 7.31 -7.87 1.97
N PHE A 227 6.37 -7.39 1.15
CA PHE A 227 5.09 -6.85 1.57
C PHE A 227 3.94 -7.57 0.90
N PHE A 228 3.00 -8.06 1.71
CA PHE A 228 1.73 -8.61 1.27
C PHE A 228 0.65 -7.56 1.49
N GLU A 229 0.35 -6.80 0.44
CA GLU A 229 -0.62 -5.71 0.47
C GLU A 229 -1.93 -6.15 -0.16
N ILE A 230 -3.00 -6.09 0.63
CA ILE A 230 -4.29 -6.62 0.21
C ILE A 230 -5.45 -5.68 0.56
N PRO A 231 -6.49 -5.65 -0.29
CA PRO A 231 -7.74 -5.02 0.09
C PRO A 231 -8.49 -5.86 1.13
N MET A 232 -9.21 -5.21 2.03
CA MET A 232 -10.23 -5.87 2.81
C MET A 232 -11.55 -5.83 2.03
N GLY A 233 -11.95 -6.95 1.44
CA GLY A 233 -13.03 -7.00 0.45
C GLY A 233 -14.38 -6.51 0.95
N ARG A 234 -14.73 -6.81 2.23
CA ARG A 234 -15.98 -6.31 2.83
C ARG A 234 -16.02 -4.78 2.86
N GLU A 235 -14.87 -4.15 3.04
CA GLU A 235 -14.74 -2.71 3.11
C GLU A 235 -14.91 -2.09 1.71
N LEU A 236 -14.41 -2.75 0.67
CA LEU A 236 -14.64 -2.33 -0.71
C LEU A 236 -16.14 -2.27 -1.07
N ILE A 237 -16.96 -3.20 -0.54
CA ILE A 237 -18.40 -3.17 -0.75
C ILE A 237 -19.01 -1.86 -0.25
N LYS A 238 -18.57 -1.38 0.92
CA LYS A 238 -19.03 -0.12 1.52
C LYS A 238 -18.47 1.08 0.76
N ASN A 239 -17.17 1.10 0.54
CA ASN A 239 -16.44 2.22 -0.07
C ASN A 239 -16.93 2.53 -1.50
N PHE A 240 -17.18 1.49 -2.30
CA PHE A 240 -17.68 1.64 -3.69
C PHE A 240 -19.20 1.56 -3.81
N GLY A 241 -19.92 1.31 -2.72
CA GLY A 241 -21.38 1.20 -2.73
C GLY A 241 -21.87 0.09 -3.66
N ILE A 242 -21.25 -1.08 -3.63
CA ILE A 242 -21.64 -2.22 -4.45
C ILE A 242 -23.01 -2.72 -4.01
N GLU A 243 -24.01 -2.74 -4.91
CA GLU A 243 -25.40 -3.09 -4.58
C GLU A 243 -25.77 -4.53 -4.96
N LYS A 244 -25.18 -5.07 -6.03
CA LYS A 244 -25.52 -6.40 -6.57
C LYS A 244 -25.24 -7.50 -5.56
N LYS A 245 -26.27 -8.23 -5.12
CA LYS A 245 -26.19 -9.29 -4.08
C LYS A 245 -25.16 -10.37 -4.38
N TRP A 246 -25.10 -10.85 -5.63
CA TRP A 246 -24.15 -11.88 -6.02
C TRP A 246 -22.69 -11.38 -5.96
N MET A 247 -22.43 -10.11 -6.34
CA MET A 247 -21.10 -9.50 -6.21
C MET A 247 -20.71 -9.39 -4.74
N LYS A 248 -21.63 -8.94 -3.87
CA LYS A 248 -21.38 -8.90 -2.42
C LYS A 248 -21.02 -10.27 -1.87
N ALA A 249 -21.74 -11.31 -2.28
CA ALA A 249 -21.47 -12.68 -1.83
C ALA A 249 -20.08 -13.17 -2.26
N ILE A 250 -19.69 -12.94 -3.52
CA ILE A 250 -18.35 -13.30 -4.02
C ILE A 250 -17.27 -12.53 -3.27
N ILE A 251 -17.40 -11.21 -3.16
CA ILE A 251 -16.41 -10.38 -2.46
C ILE A 251 -16.31 -10.79 -0.99
N TRP A 252 -17.44 -11.08 -0.32
CA TRP A 252 -17.46 -11.53 1.05
C TRP A 252 -16.75 -12.88 1.22
N PHE A 253 -16.95 -13.80 0.28
CA PHE A 253 -16.29 -15.11 0.28
C PHE A 253 -14.78 -14.98 0.03
N LEU A 254 -14.37 -14.16 -0.94
CA LEU A 254 -12.95 -13.89 -1.19
C LEU A 254 -12.28 -13.21 0.00
N ASP A 255 -12.95 -12.24 0.62
CA ASP A 255 -12.49 -11.60 1.84
C ASP A 255 -12.31 -12.59 3.00
N PHE A 256 -13.26 -13.49 3.18
CA PHE A 256 -13.16 -14.55 4.19
C PHE A 256 -11.96 -15.47 3.97
N LEU A 257 -11.64 -15.79 2.72
CA LEU A 257 -10.48 -16.59 2.38
C LEU A 257 -9.16 -15.83 2.55
N LEU A 258 -9.15 -14.57 2.11
CA LEU A 258 -7.92 -13.74 2.03
C LEU A 258 -7.52 -13.18 3.39
N VAL A 259 -8.49 -12.69 4.17
CA VAL A 259 -8.24 -12.08 5.49
C VAL A 259 -8.16 -13.17 6.55
N ASN A 260 -7.01 -13.85 6.62
CA ASN A 260 -6.80 -15.02 7.47
C ASN A 260 -5.63 -14.84 8.44
N ARG A 261 -5.93 -14.80 9.73
CA ARG A 261 -4.95 -14.56 10.80
C ARG A 261 -3.84 -15.62 10.87
N VAL A 262 -4.10 -16.87 10.50
CA VAL A 262 -3.09 -17.94 10.53
C VAL A 262 -2.11 -17.73 9.38
N MET A 263 -2.61 -17.43 8.19
CA MET A 263 -1.81 -17.09 7.02
C MET A 263 -0.94 -15.87 7.28
N PHE A 264 -1.52 -14.78 7.82
CA PHE A 264 -0.79 -13.56 8.16
C PHE A 264 0.35 -13.83 9.15
N ARG A 265 0.08 -14.53 10.23
CA ARG A 265 1.11 -14.89 11.23
C ARG A 265 2.24 -15.74 10.65
N HIS A 266 1.93 -16.62 9.69
CA HIS A 266 2.96 -17.41 9.02
C HIS A 266 3.89 -16.48 8.21
N LEU A 267 3.33 -15.57 7.38
CA LEU A 267 4.08 -14.61 6.59
C LEU A 267 4.90 -13.65 7.48
N GLN A 268 4.28 -13.10 8.52
CA GLN A 268 4.93 -12.20 9.49
C GLN A 268 6.12 -12.87 10.21
N ARG A 269 6.00 -14.16 10.59
CA ARG A 269 7.13 -14.89 11.16
C ARG A 269 8.30 -15.03 10.19
N ARG A 270 8.04 -15.01 8.91
CA ARG A 270 9.05 -15.00 7.85
C ARG A 270 9.61 -13.60 7.56
N GLY A 271 9.09 -12.56 8.25
CA GLY A 271 9.47 -11.16 8.07
C GLY A 271 8.78 -10.48 6.88
N ILE A 272 7.72 -11.07 6.33
CA ILE A 272 6.88 -10.44 5.30
C ILE A 272 5.82 -9.61 6.03
N LYS A 273 5.73 -8.31 5.70
CA LYS A 273 4.76 -7.38 6.29
C LYS A 273 3.40 -7.50 5.64
N ILE A 274 2.34 -7.37 6.44
CA ILE A 274 0.95 -7.42 6.00
C ILE A 274 0.37 -6.02 6.07
N TYR A 275 0.09 -5.40 4.92
CA TYR A 275 -0.57 -4.11 4.84
C TYR A 275 -1.95 -4.25 4.23
N VAL A 276 -2.90 -3.47 4.73
CA VAL A 276 -4.29 -3.45 4.22
C VAL A 276 -4.68 -2.07 3.76
N TRP A 277 -5.41 -2.01 2.65
CA TRP A 277 -5.83 -0.77 1.99
C TRP A 277 -7.26 -0.88 1.43
N VAL A 278 -8.01 0.18 1.16
CA VAL A 278 -7.93 1.49 1.82
C VAL A 278 -9.01 1.51 2.87
N LEU A 279 -8.66 1.80 4.12
CA LEU A 279 -9.59 1.78 5.25
C LEU A 279 -9.82 3.21 5.74
N ASN A 280 -11.09 3.59 5.95
CA ASN A 280 -11.49 4.98 6.15
C ASN A 280 -12.46 5.18 7.33
N SER A 281 -12.69 4.14 8.15
CA SER A 281 -13.55 4.22 9.33
C SER A 281 -13.00 3.42 10.50
N GLU A 282 -13.37 3.80 11.72
CA GLU A 282 -12.94 3.13 12.95
C GLU A 282 -13.31 1.64 12.95
N GLU A 283 -14.52 1.27 12.47
CA GLU A 283 -14.94 -0.12 12.35
C GLU A 283 -13.98 -0.93 11.44
N GLN A 284 -13.48 -0.29 10.37
CA GLN A 284 -12.52 -0.89 9.45
C GLN A 284 -11.14 -1.03 10.10
N PHE A 285 -10.71 -0.03 10.87
CA PHE A 285 -9.47 -0.07 11.64
C PHE A 285 -9.51 -1.15 12.70
N ASP A 286 -10.59 -1.24 13.48
CA ASP A 286 -10.81 -2.30 14.47
C ASP A 286 -10.66 -3.69 13.87
N ARG A 287 -11.28 -3.90 12.72
CA ARG A 287 -11.21 -5.18 12.01
C ARG A 287 -9.77 -5.50 11.60
N ALA A 288 -9.03 -4.54 11.06
CA ALA A 288 -7.64 -4.70 10.66
C ALA A 288 -6.75 -5.04 11.87
N MET A 289 -6.91 -4.32 12.97
CA MET A 289 -6.19 -4.57 14.22
C MET A 289 -6.53 -5.94 14.80
N HIS A 290 -7.79 -6.35 14.76
CA HIS A 290 -8.22 -7.66 15.24
C HIS A 290 -7.58 -8.81 14.46
N VAL A 291 -7.46 -8.72 13.14
CA VAL A 291 -6.81 -9.77 12.33
C VAL A 291 -5.28 -9.73 12.44
N GLY A 292 -4.72 -8.65 12.97
CA GLY A 292 -3.30 -8.51 13.31
C GLY A 292 -2.44 -8.20 12.09
N VAL A 293 -2.81 -7.18 11.32
CA VAL A 293 -1.98 -6.62 10.23
C VAL A 293 -0.79 -5.83 10.78
N ASP A 294 0.23 -5.62 9.97
CA ASP A 294 1.39 -4.80 10.35
C ASP A 294 1.13 -3.31 10.11
N GLY A 295 0.33 -2.96 9.09
CA GLY A 295 0.01 -1.56 8.78
C GLY A 295 -1.34 -1.38 8.10
N ILE A 296 -1.89 -0.18 8.28
CA ILE A 296 -3.18 0.27 7.73
C ILE A 296 -2.93 1.47 6.83
N MET A 297 -3.41 1.39 5.59
CA MET A 297 -3.37 2.46 4.61
C MET A 297 -4.74 3.14 4.53
N THR A 298 -4.77 4.48 4.67
CA THR A 298 -5.99 5.27 4.79
C THR A 298 -5.96 6.55 3.95
N ASP A 299 -7.14 7.02 3.54
CA ASP A 299 -7.33 8.37 2.98
C ASP A 299 -7.49 9.44 4.09
N TYR A 300 -7.65 9.02 5.37
CA TYR A 300 -7.91 9.92 6.49
C TYR A 300 -6.84 9.79 7.58
N PRO A 301 -5.65 10.40 7.39
CA PRO A 301 -4.51 10.37 8.32
C PRO A 301 -4.87 10.75 9.74
N ILE A 302 -5.53 11.90 9.96
CA ILE A 302 -5.93 12.36 11.30
C ILE A 302 -6.80 11.33 11.99
N LYS A 303 -7.84 10.85 11.31
CA LYS A 303 -8.78 9.87 11.87
C LYS A 303 -8.08 8.58 12.30
N LEU A 304 -7.17 8.05 11.47
CA LEU A 304 -6.43 6.83 11.82
C LEU A 304 -5.50 7.07 13.01
N ALA A 305 -4.77 8.19 13.03
CA ALA A 305 -3.88 8.54 14.13
C ALA A 305 -4.63 8.72 15.46
N GLU A 306 -5.80 9.38 15.44
CA GLU A 306 -6.66 9.54 16.61
C GLU A 306 -7.17 8.19 17.11
N TYR A 307 -7.71 7.35 16.22
CA TYR A 307 -8.15 6.01 16.56
C TYR A 307 -7.04 5.19 17.23
N MET A 308 -5.84 5.20 16.68
CA MET A 308 -4.71 4.45 17.21
C MET A 308 -4.26 4.94 18.59
N ARG A 309 -4.32 6.27 18.85
CA ARG A 309 -4.05 6.84 20.17
C ARG A 309 -5.13 6.47 21.21
N GLN A 310 -6.39 6.66 20.87
CA GLN A 310 -7.52 6.38 21.77
C GLN A 310 -7.59 4.90 22.19
N ASN A 311 -7.17 3.99 21.33
CA ASN A 311 -7.17 2.54 21.59
C ASN A 311 -5.83 2.01 22.16
N GLY A 312 -4.90 2.90 22.57
CA GLY A 312 -3.63 2.52 23.19
C GLY A 312 -2.66 1.78 22.25
N HIS A 313 -2.84 1.94 20.93
CA HIS A 313 -1.96 1.35 19.93
C HIS A 313 -0.75 2.22 19.60
N LEU A 314 -0.78 3.49 19.93
CA LEU A 314 0.36 4.42 19.92
C LEU A 314 0.57 4.96 21.33
N ALA A 315 1.83 5.18 21.71
CA ALA A 315 2.13 5.92 22.95
C ALA A 315 1.62 7.35 22.81
N ASP A 316 1.12 7.92 23.92
CA ASP A 316 0.81 9.35 24.00
C ASP A 316 2.13 10.13 23.85
N THR A 317 2.51 10.46 22.62
CA THR A 317 3.52 11.50 22.39
C THR A 317 2.87 12.82 22.76
N ILE A 318 3.34 13.36 23.88
CA ILE A 318 2.92 14.64 24.44
C ILE A 318 2.89 15.69 23.32
N HIS A 319 1.81 16.43 23.29
CA HIS A 319 1.53 17.55 22.40
C HIS A 319 2.61 18.65 22.45
N GLU A 320 3.74 18.50 21.79
CA GLU A 320 4.64 19.62 21.50
C GLU A 320 4.46 20.16 20.07
N ASN A 321 3.65 19.52 19.22
CA ASN A 321 3.48 19.91 17.82
C ASN A 321 2.17 20.63 17.48
N ASN A 322 1.27 20.88 18.44
CA ASN A 322 0.02 21.61 18.14
C ASN A 322 0.25 23.10 17.81
N ASP A 323 1.35 23.69 18.21
CA ASP A 323 1.67 25.09 17.86
C ASP A 323 2.13 25.25 16.40
N ASN A 324 2.60 24.17 15.76
CA ASN A 324 2.97 24.21 14.34
C ASN A 324 1.77 24.11 13.40
N TYR A 325 0.63 23.55 13.83
CA TYR A 325 -0.58 23.48 13.01
C TYR A 325 -1.16 24.87 12.71
N GLN A 326 -1.21 25.76 13.69
CA GLN A 326 -1.75 27.12 13.54
C GLN A 326 -0.82 28.04 12.74
N THR A 327 0.48 27.78 12.71
CA THR A 327 1.44 28.55 11.90
C THR A 327 1.33 28.20 10.42
N PHE A 328 1.07 26.96 10.05
CA PHE A 328 0.92 26.54 8.64
C PHE A 328 -0.36 27.05 7.97
N GLU A 329 -1.48 27.14 8.70
CA GLU A 329 -2.71 27.74 8.17
C GLU A 329 -2.57 29.25 7.99
N ASN A 330 -1.85 29.95 8.88
CA ASN A 330 -1.64 31.40 8.80
C ASN A 330 -0.60 31.82 7.74
N GLU A 331 0.32 30.95 7.35
CA GLU A 331 1.26 31.20 6.23
C GLU A 331 0.64 30.88 4.86
N ALA A 332 -0.41 30.08 4.80
CA ALA A 332 -1.11 29.76 3.56
C ALA A 332 -2.16 30.82 3.14
N ASP A 333 -2.57 31.70 4.06
CA ASP A 333 -3.54 32.79 3.81
C ASP A 333 -2.91 34.17 3.60
N ASN A 334 -1.58 34.31 3.64
CA ASN A 334 -0.82 35.50 3.29
C ASN A 334 -0.01 35.24 2.01
#